data_834a85e6009c382940d19af3e5389292
#
_entry.id   834a85e6009c382940d19af3e5389292
#
_cell.length_a   1.000
_cell.length_b   1.000
_cell.length_c   1.000
_cell.angle_alpha   90.00
_cell.angle_beta   90.00
_cell.angle_gamma   90.00
#
_symmetry.space_group_name_H-M   'P 1'
#
loop_
_entity.id
_entity.type
_entity.pdbx_description
1 polymer ?
#
loop_
_entity_poly.entity_id
_entity_poly.type
_entity_poly.pdbx_seq_one_letter_code
_entity_poly.pdbx_strand_id
1 'polypeptide(L)'
;ADFTSTLMSRPVDVSRYGVIYASAGKNLGTPGFCVVIARRDIVAEVPDSVPSVLSWKVAAGTLPVQNIHNTPPILPIQISNDVLGMYIDKGPRR
;
A
#
# COMPACT_ATOMS: atom_id res chain seq x y z
N ALA A 1 -1.78 -10.68 4.95
CA ALA A 1 -1.62 -10.30 6.37
C ALA A 1 -1.89 -8.81 6.55
N ASP A 2 -2.49 -8.46 7.66
CA ASP A 2 -2.75 -7.06 8.06
C ASP A 2 -1.58 -6.54 8.89
N PHE A 3 -0.88 -5.55 8.39
CA PHE A 3 0.27 -4.93 9.04
C PHE A 3 -0.01 -3.49 9.47
N THR A 4 -1.27 -3.10 9.63
CA THR A 4 -1.64 -1.71 9.96
C THR A 4 -0.88 -1.17 11.16
N SER A 5 -0.74 -1.93 12.23
CA SER A 5 -0.08 -1.47 13.46
C SER A 5 1.42 -1.73 13.50
N THR A 6 1.97 -2.52 12.58
CA THR A 6 3.37 -2.97 12.64
C THR A 6 4.20 -2.58 11.43
N LEU A 7 3.60 -2.15 10.32
CA LEU A 7 4.35 -1.73 9.15
C LEU A 7 5.27 -0.56 9.51
N MET A 8 6.50 -0.60 9.08
CA MET A 8 7.56 0.37 9.38
C MET A 8 8.10 0.32 10.81
N SER A 9 7.62 -0.59 11.66
CA SER A 9 8.15 -0.73 13.02
C SER A 9 9.37 -1.67 13.09
N ARG A 10 9.51 -2.53 12.10
CA ARG A 10 10.61 -3.51 12.01
C ARG A 10 10.77 -3.99 10.57
N PRO A 11 11.92 -4.58 10.22
CA PRO A 11 12.09 -5.23 8.92
C PRO A 11 11.08 -6.36 8.73
N VAL A 12 10.58 -6.50 7.50
CA VAL A 12 9.62 -7.53 7.11
C VAL A 12 10.16 -8.27 5.89
N ASP A 13 10.16 -9.60 5.94
CA ASP A 13 10.46 -10.42 4.79
C ASP A 13 9.18 -10.58 3.95
N VAL A 14 9.01 -9.71 2.95
CA VAL A 14 7.81 -9.71 2.10
C VAL A 14 7.65 -10.99 1.28
N SER A 15 8.74 -11.74 1.04
CA SER A 15 8.68 -12.98 0.29
C SER A 15 7.86 -14.08 0.97
N ARG A 16 7.64 -13.96 2.28
CA ARG A 16 6.86 -14.91 3.08
C ARG A 16 5.35 -14.72 2.96
N TYR A 17 4.90 -13.66 2.28
CA TYR A 17 3.48 -13.30 2.20
C TYR A 17 3.05 -13.20 0.75
N GLY A 18 1.82 -13.65 0.47
CA GLY A 18 1.20 -13.42 -0.82
C GLY A 18 0.70 -11.99 -0.94
N VAL A 19 0.07 -11.50 0.11
CA VAL A 19 -0.46 -10.14 0.21
C VAL A 19 -0.23 -9.60 1.60
N ILE A 20 0.28 -8.37 1.66
CA ILE A 20 0.36 -7.56 2.88
C ILE A 20 -0.48 -6.31 2.65
N TYR A 21 -1.29 -5.92 3.63
CA TYR A 21 -2.02 -4.66 3.56
C TYR A 21 -1.92 -3.92 4.88
N ALA A 22 -1.98 -2.60 4.81
CA ALA A 22 -1.90 -1.74 5.98
C ALA A 22 -2.62 -0.42 5.71
N SER A 23 -3.42 0.03 6.69
CA SER A 23 -3.94 1.40 6.68
C SER A 23 -2.83 2.37 7.07
N ALA A 24 -2.87 3.57 6.51
CA ALA A 24 -1.88 4.61 6.81
C ALA A 24 -2.02 5.24 8.19
N GLY A 25 -3.09 4.97 8.94
CA GLY A 25 -3.44 5.65 10.19
C GLY A 25 -2.58 5.34 11.41
N LYS A 26 -1.50 4.62 11.28
CA LYS A 26 -0.57 4.30 12.38
C LYS A 26 0.82 4.84 12.04
N ASN A 27 1.79 3.95 11.76
CA ASN A 27 3.17 4.36 11.53
C ASN A 27 3.41 5.15 10.25
N LEU A 28 2.49 5.06 9.27
CA LEU A 28 2.63 5.77 8.00
C LEU A 28 2.08 7.21 8.04
N GLY A 29 1.31 7.58 9.05
CA GLY A 29 0.78 8.93 9.17
C GLY A 29 -0.69 8.98 9.55
N THR A 30 -1.52 9.68 8.76
CA THR A 30 -2.95 9.83 9.00
C THR A 30 -3.78 8.82 8.21
N PRO A 31 -5.00 8.46 8.66
CA PRO A 31 -5.90 7.62 7.88
C PRO A 31 -6.32 8.33 6.59
N GLY A 32 -6.77 7.56 5.62
CA GLY A 32 -7.27 8.09 4.35
C GLY A 32 -6.92 7.22 3.16
N PHE A 33 -5.91 6.36 3.28
CA PHE A 33 -5.55 5.39 2.24
C PHE A 33 -4.96 4.14 2.88
N CYS A 34 -4.78 3.10 2.08
CA CYS A 34 -4.05 1.92 2.50
C CYS A 34 -2.99 1.54 1.47
N VAL A 35 -1.98 0.83 1.97
CA VAL A 35 -0.93 0.24 1.15
C VAL A 35 -1.22 -1.24 1.00
N VAL A 36 -1.12 -1.73 -0.22
CA VAL A 36 -1.22 -3.16 -0.53
C VAL A 36 0.06 -3.58 -1.23
N ILE A 37 0.72 -4.57 -0.69
CA ILE A 37 1.90 -5.19 -1.29
C ILE A 37 1.49 -6.61 -1.66
N ALA A 38 1.40 -6.90 -2.95
CA ALA A 38 0.91 -8.17 -3.45
C ALA A 38 1.88 -8.76 -4.47
N ARG A 39 1.96 -10.09 -4.50
CA ARG A 39 2.72 -10.78 -5.54
C ARG A 39 2.06 -10.53 -6.90
N ARG A 40 2.89 -10.34 -7.93
CA ARG A 40 2.39 -10.03 -9.27
C ARG A 40 1.52 -11.15 -9.85
N ASP A 41 1.85 -12.40 -9.58
CA ASP A 41 1.07 -13.55 -10.05
C ASP A 41 -0.35 -13.55 -9.45
N ILE A 42 -0.49 -13.19 -8.18
CA ILE A 42 -1.80 -13.08 -7.52
C ILE A 42 -2.64 -11.99 -8.17
N VAL A 43 -2.06 -10.82 -8.43
CA VAL A 43 -2.76 -9.70 -9.07
C VAL A 43 -3.18 -10.05 -10.49
N ALA A 44 -2.30 -10.73 -11.25
CA ALA A 44 -2.58 -11.12 -12.62
C ALA A 44 -3.71 -12.17 -12.75
N GLU A 45 -3.91 -12.99 -11.72
CA GLU A 45 -4.91 -14.06 -11.72
C GLU A 45 -6.30 -13.58 -11.28
N VAL A 46 -6.49 -12.31 -10.95
CA VAL A 46 -7.81 -11.79 -10.57
C VAL A 46 -8.79 -11.96 -11.74
N PRO A 47 -9.94 -12.67 -11.53
CA PRO A 47 -10.92 -12.85 -12.58
C PRO A 47 -11.56 -11.53 -13.02
N ASP A 48 -11.90 -11.42 -14.31
CA ASP A 48 -12.57 -10.23 -14.85
C ASP A 48 -13.98 -10.04 -14.27
N SER A 49 -14.57 -11.10 -13.72
CA SER A 49 -15.88 -11.04 -13.06
C SER A 49 -15.86 -10.30 -11.72
N VAL A 50 -14.69 -10.06 -11.14
CA VAL A 50 -14.58 -9.30 -9.89
C VAL A 50 -14.91 -7.84 -10.15
N PRO A 51 -15.83 -7.22 -9.37
CA PRO A 51 -16.10 -5.79 -9.51
C PRO A 51 -14.83 -4.94 -9.43
N SER A 52 -14.76 -3.88 -10.24
CA SER A 52 -13.53 -3.06 -10.36
C SER A 52 -13.08 -2.49 -9.02
N VAL A 53 -14.00 -2.12 -8.15
CA VAL A 53 -13.68 -1.57 -6.82
C VAL A 53 -13.02 -2.59 -5.88
N LEU A 54 -13.13 -3.89 -6.19
CA LEU A 54 -12.54 -4.98 -5.41
C LEU A 54 -11.35 -5.62 -6.12
N SER A 55 -10.96 -5.11 -7.28
CA SER A 55 -9.94 -5.74 -8.13
C SER A 55 -8.62 -4.98 -8.08
N TRP A 56 -7.59 -5.61 -7.52
CA TRP A 56 -6.23 -5.08 -7.56
C TRP A 56 -5.65 -5.07 -8.99
N LYS A 57 -6.10 -5.99 -9.84
CA LYS A 57 -5.70 -6.01 -11.26
C LYS A 57 -6.13 -4.72 -11.96
N VAL A 58 -7.37 -4.28 -11.73
CA VAL A 58 -7.87 -3.01 -12.28
C VAL A 58 -7.10 -1.83 -11.71
N ALA A 59 -6.89 -1.79 -10.40
CA ALA A 59 -6.16 -0.70 -9.76
C ALA A 59 -4.73 -0.60 -10.29
N ALA A 60 -4.01 -1.72 -10.40
CA ALA A 60 -2.63 -1.74 -10.89
C ALA A 60 -2.52 -1.38 -12.37
N GLY A 61 -3.56 -1.64 -13.17
CA GLY A 61 -3.58 -1.37 -14.60
C GLY A 61 -4.22 -0.04 -15.01
N THR A 62 -4.62 0.80 -14.06
CA THR A 62 -5.29 2.07 -14.34
C THR A 62 -4.39 3.01 -15.15
N LEU A 63 -4.96 3.63 -16.16
CA LEU A 63 -4.30 4.61 -17.02
C LEU A 63 -4.96 5.99 -16.86
N PRO A 64 -4.25 7.09 -17.08
CA PRO A 64 -2.82 7.20 -17.45
C PRO A 64 -1.86 6.97 -16.29
N VAL A 65 -2.34 6.97 -15.05
CA VAL A 65 -1.49 6.77 -13.88
C VAL A 65 -1.97 5.52 -13.11
N GLN A 66 -1.08 4.59 -12.90
CA GLN A 66 -1.39 3.38 -12.15
C GLN A 66 -1.83 3.71 -10.72
N ASN A 67 -2.77 2.93 -10.20
CA ASN A 67 -3.38 3.08 -8.88
C ASN A 67 -4.25 4.34 -8.70
N ILE A 68 -4.44 5.14 -9.72
CA ILE A 68 -5.28 6.34 -9.67
C ILE A 68 -6.57 6.08 -10.46
N HIS A 69 -7.45 5.29 -9.88
CA HIS A 69 -8.78 5.04 -10.45
C HIS A 69 -9.76 6.17 -10.13
N ASN A 70 -9.67 6.71 -8.92
CA ASN A 70 -10.43 7.86 -8.45
C ASN A 70 -9.49 8.93 -7.93
N THR A 71 -10.04 10.12 -7.63
CA THR A 71 -9.25 11.20 -7.02
C THR A 71 -8.59 10.71 -5.73
N PRO A 72 -7.26 10.75 -5.63
CA PRO A 72 -6.57 10.25 -4.44
C PRO A 72 -6.63 11.25 -3.28
N PRO A 73 -6.49 10.79 -2.03
CA PRO A 73 -6.44 11.66 -0.85
C PRO A 73 -5.05 12.31 -0.75
N ILE A 74 -4.87 13.48 -1.35
CA ILE A 74 -3.56 14.12 -1.52
C ILE A 74 -2.89 14.45 -0.19
N LEU A 75 -3.62 15.02 0.77
CA LEU A 75 -3.04 15.43 2.05
C LEU A 75 -2.53 14.24 2.87
N PRO A 76 -3.29 13.16 3.09
CA PRO A 76 -2.75 11.97 3.74
C PRO A 76 -1.52 11.37 3.04
N ILE A 77 -1.50 11.35 1.71
CA ILE A 77 -0.35 10.84 0.95
C ILE A 77 0.87 11.73 1.17
N GLN A 78 0.71 13.05 1.18
CA GLN A 78 1.81 13.97 1.43
C GLN A 78 2.36 13.82 2.85
N ILE A 79 1.50 13.68 3.85
CA ILE A 79 1.92 13.44 5.24
C ILE A 79 2.71 12.13 5.33
N SER A 80 2.26 11.07 4.68
CA SER A 80 3.01 9.80 4.64
C SER A 80 4.34 9.94 3.94
N ASN A 81 4.42 10.74 2.89
CA ASN A 81 5.70 11.01 2.21
C ASN A 81 6.69 11.67 3.17
N ASP A 82 6.26 12.63 3.98
CA ASP A 82 7.10 13.28 4.97
C ASP A 82 7.53 12.31 6.08
N VAL A 83 6.62 11.46 6.54
CA VAL A 83 6.92 10.42 7.55
C VAL A 83 7.96 9.44 7.01
N LEU A 84 7.80 8.98 5.78
CA LEU A 84 8.77 8.07 5.15
C LEU A 84 10.14 8.74 4.99
N GLY A 85 10.18 10.02 4.67
CA GLY A 85 11.41 10.79 4.63
C GLY A 85 12.14 10.80 5.97
N MET A 86 11.41 10.94 7.07
CA MET A 86 11.97 10.87 8.43
C MET A 86 12.58 9.49 8.71
N TYR A 87 11.91 8.40 8.31
CA TYR A 87 12.45 7.04 8.48
C TYR A 87 13.72 6.83 7.66
N ILE A 88 13.77 7.35 6.45
CA ILE A 88 14.96 7.25 5.58
C ILE A 88 16.13 7.99 6.22
N ASP A 89 15.92 9.20 6.73
CA ASP A 89 16.96 10.03 7.34
C ASP A 89 17.53 9.40 8.61
N LYS A 90 16.68 8.74 9.40
CA LYS A 90 17.10 8.08 10.65
C LYS A 90 17.62 6.66 10.44
N GLY A 91 17.47 6.12 9.24
CA GLY A 91 17.79 4.75 8.93
C GLY A 91 16.77 3.74 9.46
N PRO A 92 16.94 2.45 9.13
CA PRO A 92 16.00 1.42 9.54
C PRO A 92 16.01 1.24 11.05
N ARG A 93 14.83 1.02 11.61
CA ARG A 93 14.64 0.76 13.03
C ARG A 93 15.03 -0.67 13.35
N ARG A 94 15.67 -0.85 14.50
CA ARG A 94 16.16 -2.17 14.93
C ARG A 94 15.52 -2.62 16.21
#